data_0745b6d668a5bbc334ae3c9dd244eef1
#
_entry.id   0745b6d668a5bbc334ae3c9dd244eef1
#
_cell.length_a   1.000
_cell.length_b   1.000
_cell.length_c   1.000
_cell.angle_alpha   90.00
_cell.angle_beta   90.00
_cell.angle_gamma   90.00
#
_symmetry.space_group_name_H-M   'P 1'
#
loop_
_entity.id
_entity.type
_entity.pdbx_description
1 polymer ?
#
loop_
_entity_poly.entity_id
_entity_poly.type
_entity_poly.pdbx_seq_one_letter_code
_entity_poly.pdbx_strand_id
1 'polypeptide(L)'
;MRQLSAYRPTKPDVAVFVSGVTSMGLEILAGRIIAPQFGSSIYTWGSIITVFLTALSLGYWQGGKRAETASNRRMSWILLGTAGYVAIVVYASDQLLLSASALPLPARYASLPAVLILFGPPTYLLGFISPYSAELSMKEGTGEASGHVYALGTIGSIVGAGATTYLLIPVLGIDMIGLLFGIILVGTAFALTLPALTPKPAAASVAVAVLLVVAAGLGPVAFDHRGDVVYQTQTAYQELEVIDDGDTRTLYLDGARHSAMDLEEPDRHVFEYTRFFHLPMLMVDDPDEVEDVLFIGGGGYTGPKDFERKYDVDVDVAELDPEVSQAAKDYFDLEEGENMTVHTEDGRQFLRDTNEKYDVIVLDAYQKDQVPIHLTQLGFMELAEDRLTEDGVFLANVIAAPSGAGSEFYRAQYKTIDEAFASTYSYRTSNWDSVQNIEVVATKAETDFTEAELAQRNENRDLGIDLSGEVNASLSEPETDDVPVLTEDHAPVDSLQASTVGQEYVIEQTGDEETSPEPASIAAGSAPALARPAPEPGGPGTGLESVAPDPAAVGPAAAEPAST
;
A
#
# COMPACT_ATOMS: atom_id res chain seq x y z
N MET A 1 -0.96 31.75 46.39
CA MET A 1 -0.11 30.78 45.69
C MET A 1 -0.23 29.47 46.48
N ARG A 2 -1.11 28.54 46.04
CA ARG A 2 -1.10 27.17 46.56
C ARG A 2 0.22 26.54 46.09
N GLN A 3 1.00 26.03 47.03
CA GLN A 3 2.20 25.24 46.72
C GLN A 3 1.79 24.13 45.78
N LEU A 4 2.39 24.08 44.60
CA LEU A 4 2.42 22.91 43.74
C LEU A 4 3.12 21.81 44.55
N SER A 5 2.36 21.04 45.32
CA SER A 5 2.89 19.80 45.89
C SER A 5 3.31 18.94 44.70
N ALA A 6 4.55 18.48 44.67
CA ALA A 6 5.08 17.67 43.58
C ALA A 6 4.14 16.46 43.39
N TYR A 7 3.42 16.44 42.28
CA TYR A 7 2.56 15.33 41.89
C TYR A 7 3.41 14.06 41.83
N ARG A 8 3.02 13.05 42.60
CA ARG A 8 3.64 11.72 42.52
C ARG A 8 2.65 10.77 41.89
N PRO A 9 2.93 10.31 40.65
CA PRO A 9 2.03 9.41 39.96
C PRO A 9 1.82 8.12 40.75
N THR A 10 0.58 7.69 40.87
CA THR A 10 0.21 6.41 41.44
C THR A 10 0.39 5.30 40.43
N LYS A 11 0.35 4.04 40.88
CA LYS A 11 0.43 2.90 39.95
C LYS A 11 -0.71 2.85 38.91
N PRO A 12 -1.99 3.11 39.30
CA PRO A 12 -3.07 3.28 38.31
C PRO A 12 -2.81 4.39 37.30
N ASP A 13 -2.23 5.53 37.73
CA ASP A 13 -1.91 6.64 36.84
C ASP A 13 -0.92 6.22 35.72
N VAL A 14 0.14 5.50 36.13
CA VAL A 14 1.12 4.96 35.17
C VAL A 14 0.45 3.99 34.19
N ALA A 15 -0.43 3.13 34.70
CA ALA A 15 -1.14 2.16 33.82
C ALA A 15 -2.06 2.86 32.81
N VAL A 16 -2.75 3.93 33.20
CA VAL A 16 -3.59 4.72 32.28
C VAL A 16 -2.74 5.42 31.23
N PHE A 17 -1.66 6.07 31.66
CA PHE A 17 -0.75 6.74 30.74
C PHE A 17 -0.19 5.75 29.71
N VAL A 18 0.33 4.60 30.16
CA VAL A 18 0.86 3.54 29.29
C VAL A 18 -0.21 2.96 28.38
N SER A 19 -1.45 2.76 28.88
CA SER A 19 -2.55 2.28 28.03
C SER A 19 -2.89 3.26 26.91
N GLY A 20 -2.83 4.57 27.18
CA GLY A 20 -2.99 5.62 26.17
C GLY A 20 -1.87 5.60 25.13
N VAL A 21 -0.60 5.55 25.60
CA VAL A 21 0.58 5.45 24.72
C VAL A 21 0.45 4.24 23.78
N THR A 22 0.17 3.07 24.35
CA THR A 22 0.10 1.82 23.58
C THR A 22 -1.10 1.80 22.65
N SER A 23 -2.29 2.26 23.09
CA SER A 23 -3.48 2.27 22.24
C SER A 23 -3.28 3.11 20.98
N MET A 24 -2.80 4.33 21.15
CA MET A 24 -2.56 5.25 20.04
C MET A 24 -1.38 4.82 19.18
N GLY A 25 -0.32 4.30 19.80
CA GLY A 25 0.81 3.73 19.08
C GLY A 25 0.41 2.54 18.21
N LEU A 26 -0.43 1.64 18.72
CA LEU A 26 -0.98 0.52 17.95
C LEU A 26 -1.91 0.98 16.83
N GLU A 27 -2.65 2.09 17.00
CA GLU A 27 -3.51 2.65 15.95
C GLU A 27 -2.68 3.17 14.77
N ILE A 28 -1.59 3.89 15.05
CA ILE A 28 -0.64 4.32 14.01
C ILE A 28 0.02 3.11 13.34
N LEU A 29 0.44 2.13 14.13
CA LEU A 29 1.07 0.90 13.61
C LEU A 29 0.09 0.09 12.74
N ALA A 30 -1.21 0.10 13.08
CA ALA A 30 -2.23 -0.57 12.28
C ALA A 30 -2.28 -0.04 10.85
N GLY A 31 -2.09 1.27 10.63
CA GLY A 31 -1.98 1.85 9.29
C GLY A 31 -0.85 1.20 8.49
N ARG A 32 0.32 1.04 9.09
CA ARG A 32 1.49 0.42 8.44
C ARG A 32 1.35 -1.07 8.17
N ILE A 33 0.63 -1.80 9.04
CA ILE A 33 0.41 -3.24 8.89
C ILE A 33 -0.68 -3.54 7.86
N ILE A 34 -1.73 -2.71 7.79
CA ILE A 34 -2.91 -2.96 6.97
C ILE A 34 -2.75 -2.41 5.54
N ALA A 35 -2.12 -1.24 5.39
CA ALA A 35 -2.02 -0.55 4.10
C ALA A 35 -1.33 -1.37 2.99
N PRO A 36 -0.24 -2.11 3.23
CA PRO A 36 0.39 -2.90 2.19
C PRO A 36 -0.52 -3.93 1.53
N GLN A 37 -1.51 -4.48 2.27
CA GLN A 37 -2.42 -5.50 1.76
C GLN A 37 -3.75 -4.94 1.24
N PHE A 38 -4.24 -3.82 1.79
CA PHE A 38 -5.58 -3.28 1.52
C PHE A 38 -5.57 -1.85 0.96
N GLY A 39 -4.38 -1.31 0.68
CA GLY A 39 -4.20 0.07 0.28
C GLY A 39 -4.37 1.08 1.43
N SER A 40 -3.92 2.33 1.22
CA SER A 40 -4.05 3.43 2.20
C SER A 40 -5.31 4.28 1.99
N SER A 41 -6.36 3.70 1.41
CA SER A 41 -7.61 4.36 1.07
C SER A 41 -8.35 4.91 2.29
N ILE A 42 -9.29 5.84 2.04
CA ILE A 42 -10.20 6.34 3.10
C ILE A 42 -10.99 5.20 3.76
N TYR A 43 -11.27 4.12 3.03
CA TYR A 43 -11.97 2.94 3.58
C TYR A 43 -11.11 2.17 4.57
N THR A 44 -9.83 2.03 4.30
CA THR A 44 -8.86 1.39 5.21
C THR A 44 -8.70 2.20 6.48
N TRP A 45 -8.44 3.51 6.38
CA TRP A 45 -8.36 4.41 7.54
C TRP A 45 -9.67 4.49 8.31
N GLY A 46 -10.81 4.54 7.63
CA GLY A 46 -12.14 4.49 8.24
C GLY A 46 -12.38 3.20 9.02
N SER A 47 -11.91 2.05 8.51
CA SER A 47 -11.97 0.75 9.20
C SER A 47 -11.13 0.75 10.48
N ILE A 48 -9.88 1.23 10.41
CA ILE A 48 -8.97 1.34 11.57
C ILE A 48 -9.62 2.19 12.67
N ILE A 49 -9.99 3.43 12.36
CA ILE A 49 -10.59 4.36 13.33
C ILE A 49 -11.87 3.76 13.92
N THR A 50 -12.75 3.18 13.10
CA THR A 50 -14.01 2.60 13.54
C THR A 50 -13.80 1.45 14.52
N VAL A 51 -12.88 0.53 14.22
CA VAL A 51 -12.58 -0.63 15.08
C VAL A 51 -11.95 -0.17 16.40
N PHE A 52 -10.96 0.73 16.36
CA PHE A 52 -10.31 1.24 17.57
C PHE A 52 -11.30 1.95 18.48
N LEU A 53 -12.09 2.89 17.97
CA LEU A 53 -13.10 3.60 18.74
C LEU A 53 -14.18 2.65 19.30
N THR A 54 -14.65 1.70 18.50
CA THR A 54 -15.65 0.71 18.93
C THR A 54 -15.09 -0.18 20.04
N ALA A 55 -13.89 -0.72 19.85
CA ALA A 55 -13.25 -1.61 20.82
C ALA A 55 -12.97 -0.87 22.15
N LEU A 56 -12.42 0.36 22.11
CA LEU A 56 -12.23 1.19 23.30
C LEU A 56 -13.55 1.48 24.01
N SER A 57 -14.59 1.87 23.27
CA SER A 57 -15.91 2.19 23.83
C SER A 57 -16.51 0.98 24.55
N LEU A 58 -16.45 -0.19 23.93
CA LEU A 58 -16.88 -1.45 24.54
C LEU A 58 -16.04 -1.81 25.77
N GLY A 59 -14.72 -1.58 25.71
CA GLY A 59 -13.80 -1.77 26.81
C GLY A 59 -14.11 -0.84 28.01
N TYR A 60 -14.33 0.44 27.75
CA TYR A 60 -14.74 1.42 28.78
C TYR A 60 -16.08 1.04 29.41
N TRP A 61 -17.09 0.70 28.61
CA TRP A 61 -18.41 0.32 29.10
C TRP A 61 -18.36 -0.94 29.97
N GLN A 62 -17.66 -1.99 29.49
CA GLN A 62 -17.56 -3.24 30.22
C GLN A 62 -16.63 -3.13 31.44
N GLY A 63 -15.56 -2.35 31.34
CA GLY A 63 -14.66 -2.01 32.43
C GLY A 63 -15.40 -1.24 33.52
N GLY A 64 -16.21 -0.23 33.16
CA GLY A 64 -17.04 0.52 34.10
C GLY A 64 -18.01 -0.37 34.87
N LYS A 65 -18.69 -1.31 34.21
CA LYS A 65 -19.57 -2.29 34.87
C LYS A 65 -18.86 -3.19 35.89
N ARG A 66 -17.56 -3.38 35.73
CA ARG A 66 -16.74 -4.24 36.61
C ARG A 66 -15.78 -3.46 37.52
N ALA A 67 -15.87 -2.13 37.54
CA ALA A 67 -14.97 -1.25 38.26
C ALA A 67 -14.95 -1.53 39.75
N GLU A 68 -16.08 -1.85 40.38
CA GLU A 68 -16.15 -2.24 41.78
C GLU A 68 -15.20 -3.41 42.18
N THR A 69 -14.81 -4.20 41.18
CA THR A 69 -13.89 -5.31 41.38
C THR A 69 -12.45 -4.97 40.98
N ALA A 70 -12.16 -3.71 40.68
CA ALA A 70 -10.85 -3.24 40.26
C ALA A 70 -9.77 -3.55 41.29
N SER A 71 -8.60 -3.91 40.81
CA SER A 71 -7.39 -4.09 41.61
C SER A 71 -6.16 -4.05 40.71
N ASN A 72 -5.02 -3.63 41.29
CA ASN A 72 -3.75 -3.66 40.56
C ASN A 72 -3.44 -5.03 39.97
N ARG A 73 -3.83 -6.11 40.64
CA ARG A 73 -3.65 -7.48 40.11
C ARG A 73 -4.50 -7.76 38.89
N ARG A 74 -5.75 -7.27 38.82
CA ARG A 74 -6.60 -7.43 37.62
C ARG A 74 -6.09 -6.60 36.47
N MET A 75 -5.69 -5.35 36.73
CA MET A 75 -5.06 -4.50 35.72
C MET A 75 -3.80 -5.16 35.15
N SER A 76 -2.96 -5.74 36.04
CA SER A 76 -1.77 -6.49 35.60
C SER A 76 -2.14 -7.64 34.62
N TRP A 77 -3.18 -8.42 34.93
CA TRP A 77 -3.62 -9.49 34.02
C TRP A 77 -4.17 -8.97 32.70
N ILE A 78 -4.87 -7.83 32.68
CA ILE A 78 -5.36 -7.20 31.46
C ILE A 78 -4.18 -6.76 30.60
N LEU A 79 -3.21 -6.05 31.17
CA LEU A 79 -2.01 -5.61 30.43
C LEU A 79 -1.18 -6.79 29.91
N LEU A 80 -1.06 -7.89 30.67
CA LEU A 80 -0.40 -9.11 30.21
C LEU A 80 -1.17 -9.80 29.09
N GLY A 81 -2.50 -9.81 29.15
CA GLY A 81 -3.34 -10.32 28.08
C GLY A 81 -3.20 -9.50 26.79
N THR A 82 -3.15 -8.17 26.93
CA THR A 82 -2.87 -7.26 25.80
C THR A 82 -1.49 -7.50 25.22
N ALA A 83 -0.45 -7.57 26.05
CA ALA A 83 0.92 -7.82 25.60
C ALA A 83 1.07 -9.19 24.91
N GLY A 84 0.39 -10.23 25.45
CA GLY A 84 0.35 -11.54 24.79
C GLY A 84 -0.35 -11.53 23.43
N TYR A 85 -1.38 -10.70 23.29
CA TYR A 85 -2.05 -10.54 22.00
C TYR A 85 -1.21 -9.73 21.00
N VAL A 86 -0.49 -8.71 21.47
CA VAL A 86 0.48 -7.97 20.63
C VAL A 86 1.55 -8.92 20.08
N ALA A 87 2.01 -9.91 20.86
CA ALA A 87 2.91 -10.94 20.37
C ALA A 87 2.30 -11.77 19.22
N ILE A 88 0.97 -12.04 19.28
CA ILE A 88 0.27 -12.72 18.18
C ILE A 88 0.20 -11.80 16.96
N VAL A 89 -0.07 -10.51 17.13
CA VAL A 89 -0.08 -9.54 16.03
C VAL A 89 1.28 -9.51 15.35
N VAL A 90 2.38 -9.35 16.10
CA VAL A 90 3.75 -9.32 15.56
C VAL A 90 4.10 -10.60 14.79
N TYR A 91 3.66 -11.77 15.26
CA TYR A 91 4.04 -13.05 14.67
C TYR A 91 3.12 -13.50 13.51
N ALA A 92 1.84 -13.17 13.56
CA ALA A 92 0.83 -13.76 12.68
C ALA A 92 0.07 -12.74 11.81
N SER A 93 0.52 -11.47 11.77
CA SER A 93 -0.13 -10.43 10.97
C SER A 93 -0.29 -10.86 9.51
N ASP A 94 0.77 -11.31 8.87
CA ASP A 94 0.80 -11.60 7.43
C ASP A 94 -0.15 -12.71 7.04
N GLN A 95 -0.15 -13.85 7.79
CA GLN A 95 -1.09 -14.93 7.53
C GLN A 95 -2.56 -14.53 7.75
N LEU A 96 -2.79 -13.66 8.75
CA LEU A 96 -4.14 -13.16 9.03
C LEU A 96 -4.59 -12.15 7.98
N LEU A 97 -3.69 -11.30 7.49
CA LEU A 97 -3.96 -10.37 6.40
C LEU A 97 -4.27 -11.11 5.10
N LEU A 98 -3.44 -12.07 4.70
CA LEU A 98 -3.67 -12.92 3.53
C LEU A 98 -4.99 -13.70 3.63
N SER A 99 -5.30 -14.24 4.83
CA SER A 99 -6.58 -14.94 5.04
C SER A 99 -7.78 -14.00 4.95
N ALA A 100 -7.63 -12.75 5.40
CA ALA A 100 -8.69 -11.74 5.36
C ALA A 100 -8.90 -11.19 3.94
N SER A 101 -7.84 -11.01 3.16
CA SER A 101 -7.94 -10.56 1.76
C SER A 101 -8.64 -11.58 0.85
N ALA A 102 -8.55 -12.87 1.18
CA ALA A 102 -9.26 -13.94 0.46
C ALA A 102 -10.79 -13.95 0.69
N LEU A 103 -11.32 -13.10 1.59
CA LEU A 103 -12.76 -13.03 1.84
C LEU A 103 -13.44 -12.27 0.68
N PRO A 104 -14.54 -12.82 0.10
CA PRO A 104 -15.26 -12.18 -1.00
C PRO A 104 -16.11 -11.01 -0.50
N LEU A 105 -15.45 -9.93 -0.08
CA LEU A 105 -16.08 -8.70 0.40
C LEU A 105 -15.89 -7.58 -0.62
N PRO A 106 -16.86 -6.65 -0.74
CA PRO A 106 -16.62 -5.43 -1.49
C PRO A 106 -15.40 -4.68 -0.94
N ALA A 107 -14.58 -4.10 -1.82
CA ALA A 107 -13.30 -3.45 -1.48
C ALA A 107 -13.40 -2.48 -0.30
N ARG A 108 -14.46 -1.66 -0.25
CA ARG A 108 -14.73 -0.73 0.87
C ARG A 108 -14.86 -1.37 2.26
N TYR A 109 -15.03 -2.68 2.36
CA TYR A 109 -15.14 -3.43 3.63
C TYR A 109 -14.01 -4.46 3.79
N ALA A 110 -13.15 -4.61 2.79
CA ALA A 110 -12.15 -5.68 2.75
C ALA A 110 -11.18 -5.65 3.94
N SER A 111 -10.73 -4.47 4.36
CA SER A 111 -9.82 -4.31 5.50
C SER A 111 -10.47 -4.51 6.88
N LEU A 112 -11.82 -4.34 6.98
CA LEU A 112 -12.52 -4.34 8.27
C LEU A 112 -12.32 -5.64 9.10
N PRO A 113 -12.43 -6.86 8.54
CA PRO A 113 -12.19 -8.10 9.28
C PRO A 113 -10.77 -8.22 9.80
N ALA A 114 -9.77 -7.86 8.99
CA ALA A 114 -8.37 -7.88 9.38
C ALA A 114 -8.11 -6.94 10.57
N VAL A 115 -8.55 -5.68 10.48
CA VAL A 115 -8.42 -4.70 11.55
C VAL A 115 -9.13 -5.17 12.83
N LEU A 116 -10.35 -5.73 12.69
CA LEU A 116 -11.13 -6.21 13.82
C LEU A 116 -10.43 -7.38 14.54
N ILE A 117 -9.88 -8.33 13.81
CA ILE A 117 -9.20 -9.49 14.38
C ILE A 117 -7.86 -9.06 15.00
N LEU A 118 -7.04 -8.31 14.29
CA LEU A 118 -5.69 -7.97 14.75
C LEU A 118 -5.73 -6.96 15.91
N PHE A 119 -6.54 -5.92 15.83
CA PHE A 119 -6.47 -4.77 16.74
C PHE A 119 -7.68 -4.62 17.67
N GLY A 120 -8.82 -5.23 17.34
CA GLY A 120 -10.00 -5.19 18.21
C GLY A 120 -9.76 -5.72 19.63
N PRO A 121 -9.24 -6.95 19.82
CA PRO A 121 -9.03 -7.53 21.14
C PRO A 121 -8.05 -6.75 22.02
N PRO A 122 -6.83 -6.36 21.59
CA PRO A 122 -5.90 -5.61 22.43
C PRO A 122 -6.47 -4.25 22.81
N THR A 123 -7.10 -3.55 21.88
CA THR A 123 -7.73 -2.23 22.12
C THR A 123 -8.90 -2.33 23.09
N TYR A 124 -9.75 -3.35 22.95
CA TYR A 124 -10.82 -3.64 23.91
C TYR A 124 -10.29 -3.85 25.33
N LEU A 125 -9.20 -4.62 25.49
CA LEU A 125 -8.58 -4.88 26.78
C LEU A 125 -7.99 -3.58 27.40
N LEU A 126 -7.32 -2.75 26.60
CA LEU A 126 -6.80 -1.46 27.05
C LEU A 126 -7.91 -0.54 27.58
N GLY A 127 -9.10 -0.61 26.99
CA GLY A 127 -10.27 0.14 27.43
C GLY A 127 -10.69 -0.12 28.90
N PHE A 128 -10.36 -1.26 29.50
CA PHE A 128 -10.66 -1.52 30.92
C PHE A 128 -9.79 -0.71 31.89
N ILE A 129 -8.62 -0.25 31.46
CA ILE A 129 -7.63 0.36 32.35
C ILE A 129 -8.13 1.68 32.93
N SER A 130 -8.74 2.55 32.12
CA SER A 130 -9.24 3.86 32.56
C SER A 130 -10.34 3.77 33.63
N PRO A 131 -11.45 3.00 33.47
CA PRO A 131 -12.47 2.90 34.53
C PRO A 131 -11.94 2.18 35.77
N TYR A 132 -11.03 1.21 35.66
CA TYR A 132 -10.41 0.57 36.81
C TYR A 132 -9.52 1.54 37.59
N SER A 133 -8.78 2.40 36.87
CA SER A 133 -7.93 3.43 37.53
C SER A 133 -8.77 4.50 38.18
N ALA A 134 -9.87 4.93 37.59
CA ALA A 134 -10.79 5.88 38.19
C ALA A 134 -11.35 5.37 39.52
N GLU A 135 -11.77 4.09 39.56
CA GLU A 135 -12.25 3.46 40.82
C GLU A 135 -11.18 3.38 41.88
N LEU A 136 -9.95 3.03 41.51
CA LEU A 136 -8.83 2.93 42.47
C LEU A 136 -8.34 4.30 42.96
N SER A 137 -8.65 5.38 42.25
CA SER A 137 -8.26 6.76 42.55
C SER A 137 -9.33 7.55 43.35
N MET A 138 -10.50 6.98 43.63
CA MET A 138 -11.70 7.65 44.17
C MET A 138 -11.57 8.24 45.61
N LYS A 139 -10.39 8.56 46.06
CA LYS A 139 -10.19 9.23 47.39
C LYS A 139 -10.60 10.71 47.37
N GLU A 140 -10.79 11.35 46.25
CA GLU A 140 -10.95 12.80 46.07
C GLU A 140 -12.27 13.23 45.38
N GLY A 141 -13.22 12.31 45.18
CA GLY A 141 -14.50 12.57 44.51
C GLY A 141 -14.53 12.07 43.05
N THR A 142 -15.71 11.59 42.61
CA THR A 142 -15.88 10.88 41.35
C THR A 142 -15.52 11.71 40.10
N GLY A 143 -15.86 13.01 40.13
CA GLY A 143 -15.62 13.90 38.98
C GLY A 143 -14.13 14.23 38.81
N GLU A 144 -13.42 14.50 39.90
CA GLU A 144 -11.98 14.82 39.89
C GLU A 144 -11.16 13.60 39.48
N ALA A 145 -11.47 12.42 40.03
CA ALA A 145 -10.80 11.16 39.68
C ALA A 145 -10.99 10.81 38.19
N SER A 146 -12.23 10.94 37.69
CA SER A 146 -12.53 10.67 36.27
C SER A 146 -11.83 11.66 35.36
N GLY A 147 -11.85 12.95 35.69
CA GLY A 147 -11.18 13.99 34.89
C GLY A 147 -9.67 13.81 34.84
N HIS A 148 -9.05 13.44 36.00
CA HIS A 148 -7.64 13.15 36.10
C HIS A 148 -7.21 11.95 35.24
N VAL A 149 -7.92 10.84 35.34
CA VAL A 149 -7.66 9.62 34.55
C VAL A 149 -7.84 9.87 33.09
N TYR A 150 -8.90 10.60 32.70
CA TYR A 150 -9.12 10.97 31.31
C TYR A 150 -7.99 11.82 30.73
N ALA A 151 -7.55 12.84 31.49
CA ALA A 151 -6.44 13.69 31.09
C ALA A 151 -5.13 12.90 30.91
N LEU A 152 -4.81 11.99 31.87
CA LEU A 152 -3.62 11.15 31.76
C LEU A 152 -3.66 10.19 30.56
N GLY A 153 -4.81 9.57 30.29
CA GLY A 153 -5.01 8.72 29.15
C GLY A 153 -4.82 9.48 27.83
N THR A 154 -5.40 10.69 27.74
CA THR A 154 -5.26 11.55 26.55
C THR A 154 -3.82 12.01 26.34
N ILE A 155 -3.11 12.43 27.41
CA ILE A 155 -1.68 12.77 27.32
C ILE A 155 -0.86 11.56 26.86
N GLY A 156 -1.16 10.36 27.41
CA GLY A 156 -0.55 9.13 26.95
C GLY A 156 -0.78 8.90 25.45
N SER A 157 -2.02 9.09 24.97
CA SER A 157 -2.35 8.95 23.54
C SER A 157 -1.58 9.94 22.65
N ILE A 158 -1.47 11.20 23.08
CA ILE A 158 -0.68 12.22 22.36
C ILE A 158 0.79 11.80 22.27
N VAL A 159 1.36 11.34 23.39
CA VAL A 159 2.75 10.85 23.43
C VAL A 159 2.90 9.61 22.56
N GLY A 160 1.95 8.68 22.62
CA GLY A 160 1.96 7.46 21.81
C GLY A 160 1.92 7.77 20.32
N ALA A 161 1.00 8.62 19.87
CA ALA A 161 0.90 9.04 18.48
C ALA A 161 2.20 9.73 18.03
N GLY A 162 2.64 10.78 18.73
CA GLY A 162 3.82 11.55 18.35
C GLY A 162 5.10 10.72 18.37
N ALA A 163 5.31 9.92 19.43
CA ALA A 163 6.50 9.08 19.51
C ALA A 163 6.51 8.00 18.43
N THR A 164 5.39 7.35 18.15
CA THR A 164 5.32 6.31 17.10
C THR A 164 5.59 6.91 15.74
N THR A 165 4.92 8.02 15.38
CA THR A 165 5.05 8.63 14.08
C THR A 165 6.43 9.24 13.82
N TYR A 166 6.94 10.04 14.77
CA TYR A 166 8.13 10.87 14.52
C TYR A 166 9.44 10.29 15.04
N LEU A 167 9.40 9.27 15.93
CA LEU A 167 10.60 8.72 16.53
C LEU A 167 10.77 7.22 16.30
N LEU A 168 9.68 6.43 16.37
CA LEU A 168 9.81 4.97 16.31
C LEU A 168 9.80 4.46 14.86
N ILE A 169 8.82 4.84 14.05
CA ILE A 169 8.70 4.39 12.66
C ILE A 169 9.95 4.73 11.82
N PRO A 170 10.55 5.93 11.91
CA PRO A 170 11.75 6.23 11.14
C PRO A 170 13.03 5.49 11.55
N VAL A 171 13.01 4.76 12.68
CA VAL A 171 14.24 4.14 13.25
C VAL A 171 14.07 2.63 13.44
N LEU A 172 12.85 2.15 13.63
CA LEU A 172 12.57 0.76 14.00
C LEU A 172 11.58 0.14 13.03
N GLY A 173 11.82 -1.12 12.67
CA GLY A 173 10.84 -1.93 11.97
C GLY A 173 9.55 -2.13 12.78
N ILE A 174 8.46 -2.43 12.08
CA ILE A 174 7.11 -2.61 12.64
C ILE A 174 7.10 -3.61 13.79
N ASP A 175 7.78 -4.74 13.64
CA ASP A 175 7.88 -5.80 14.64
C ASP A 175 8.59 -5.35 15.92
N MET A 176 9.65 -4.55 15.78
CA MET A 176 10.38 -3.99 16.90
C MET A 176 9.54 -2.98 17.68
N ILE A 177 8.69 -2.21 17.00
CA ILE A 177 7.75 -1.28 17.65
C ILE A 177 6.69 -2.07 18.41
N GLY A 178 6.13 -3.12 17.82
CA GLY A 178 5.21 -4.04 18.47
C GLY A 178 5.83 -4.70 19.71
N LEU A 179 7.07 -5.19 19.61
CA LEU A 179 7.85 -5.71 20.73
C LEU A 179 8.03 -4.68 21.83
N LEU A 180 8.39 -3.44 21.49
CA LEU A 180 8.57 -2.35 22.44
C LEU A 180 7.28 -2.07 23.23
N PHE A 181 6.13 -1.96 22.56
CA PHE A 181 4.84 -1.80 23.23
C PHE A 181 4.51 -2.99 24.14
N GLY A 182 4.75 -4.21 23.65
CA GLY A 182 4.58 -5.41 24.46
C GLY A 182 5.43 -5.40 25.73
N ILE A 183 6.71 -5.03 25.63
CA ILE A 183 7.64 -4.93 26.78
C ILE A 183 7.19 -3.83 27.76
N ILE A 184 6.75 -2.66 27.28
CA ILE A 184 6.23 -1.57 28.12
C ILE A 184 4.99 -2.04 28.91
N LEU A 185 4.07 -2.77 28.24
CA LEU A 185 2.89 -3.35 28.89
C LEU A 185 3.28 -4.38 29.97
N VAL A 186 4.20 -5.29 29.66
CA VAL A 186 4.70 -6.30 30.61
C VAL A 186 5.39 -5.63 31.81
N GLY A 187 6.25 -4.65 31.57
CA GLY A 187 6.93 -3.88 32.62
C GLY A 187 5.94 -3.15 33.54
N THR A 188 4.90 -2.55 32.95
CA THR A 188 3.82 -1.89 33.73
C THR A 188 3.01 -2.92 34.51
N ALA A 189 2.65 -4.04 33.91
CA ALA A 189 1.97 -5.13 34.61
C ALA A 189 2.77 -5.67 35.78
N PHE A 190 4.08 -5.83 35.63
CA PHE A 190 4.99 -6.22 36.70
C PHE A 190 5.05 -5.17 37.81
N ALA A 191 5.21 -3.89 37.46
CA ALA A 191 5.25 -2.79 38.45
C ALA A 191 3.99 -2.67 39.29
N LEU A 192 2.80 -3.00 38.71
CA LEU A 192 1.54 -3.06 39.45
C LEU A 192 1.55 -4.11 40.57
N THR A 193 2.37 -5.16 40.49
CA THR A 193 2.44 -6.25 41.47
C THR A 193 3.36 -5.94 42.64
N LEU A 194 4.24 -4.92 42.56
CA LEU A 194 5.15 -4.53 43.63
C LEU A 194 4.41 -3.79 44.75
N PRO A 195 4.88 -3.78 46.02
CA PRO A 195 6.02 -4.54 46.57
C PRO A 195 5.69 -5.99 46.94
N ALA A 196 4.40 -6.35 46.96
CA ALA A 196 3.96 -7.71 47.26
C ALA A 196 3.97 -8.55 45.95
N LEU A 197 5.13 -9.10 45.63
CA LEU A 197 5.28 -9.99 44.46
C LEU A 197 4.29 -11.16 44.59
N THR A 198 3.20 -11.08 43.81
CA THR A 198 2.30 -12.21 43.66
C THR A 198 2.90 -13.17 42.61
N PRO A 199 3.22 -14.43 42.97
CA PRO A 199 4.05 -15.29 42.13
C PRO A 199 3.42 -15.57 40.74
N LYS A 200 2.09 -15.65 40.67
CA LYS A 200 1.39 -15.95 39.39
C LYS A 200 1.53 -14.82 38.36
N PRO A 201 1.17 -13.54 38.62
CA PRO A 201 1.39 -12.46 37.65
C PRO A 201 2.87 -12.23 37.33
N ALA A 202 3.78 -12.37 38.30
CA ALA A 202 5.22 -12.21 38.07
C ALA A 202 5.75 -13.29 37.11
N ALA A 203 5.38 -14.55 37.30
CA ALA A 203 5.75 -15.62 36.37
C ALA A 203 5.11 -15.43 34.99
N ALA A 204 3.87 -14.97 34.93
CA ALA A 204 3.20 -14.64 33.67
C ALA A 204 3.89 -13.47 32.92
N SER A 205 4.36 -12.45 33.65
CA SER A 205 5.15 -11.35 33.04
C SER A 205 6.41 -11.85 32.36
N VAL A 206 7.14 -12.75 33.03
CA VAL A 206 8.34 -13.37 32.41
C VAL A 206 7.96 -14.23 31.19
N ALA A 207 6.90 -15.03 31.30
CA ALA A 207 6.46 -15.88 30.18
C ALA A 207 6.03 -15.05 28.96
N VAL A 208 5.27 -13.97 29.16
CA VAL A 208 4.84 -13.09 28.07
C VAL A 208 6.03 -12.32 27.49
N ALA A 209 6.99 -11.87 28.32
CA ALA A 209 8.21 -11.23 27.82
C ALA A 209 9.04 -12.19 26.94
N VAL A 210 9.17 -13.45 27.36
CA VAL A 210 9.84 -14.48 26.56
C VAL A 210 9.06 -14.73 25.25
N LEU A 211 7.73 -14.80 25.31
CA LEU A 211 6.89 -14.98 24.12
C LEU A 211 7.08 -13.82 23.13
N LEU A 212 7.10 -12.58 23.60
CA LEU A 212 7.35 -11.40 22.77
C LEU A 212 8.73 -11.45 22.08
N VAL A 213 9.77 -11.77 22.85
CA VAL A 213 11.14 -11.88 22.30
C VAL A 213 11.24 -13.02 21.28
N VAL A 214 10.57 -14.14 21.54
CA VAL A 214 10.53 -15.27 20.60
C VAL A 214 9.75 -14.88 19.35
N ALA A 215 8.60 -14.23 19.49
CA ALA A 215 7.80 -13.76 18.34
C ALA A 215 8.60 -12.80 17.45
N ALA A 216 9.27 -11.82 18.04
CA ALA A 216 10.11 -10.88 17.30
C ALA A 216 11.40 -11.53 16.73
N GLY A 217 11.95 -12.53 17.43
CA GLY A 217 13.17 -13.21 16.99
C GLY A 217 12.96 -14.29 15.93
N LEU A 218 11.73 -14.83 15.82
CA LEU A 218 11.37 -15.74 14.73
C LEU A 218 10.99 -14.97 13.47
N GLY A 219 10.68 -13.68 13.61
CA GLY A 219 10.10 -12.85 12.57
C GLY A 219 8.67 -13.30 12.20
N PRO A 220 7.98 -12.57 11.36
CA PRO A 220 6.82 -13.10 10.67
C PRO A 220 7.31 -14.35 9.93
N VAL A 221 6.56 -15.46 10.03
CA VAL A 221 6.84 -16.66 9.23
C VAL A 221 6.37 -16.33 7.81
N ALA A 222 7.13 -15.48 7.16
CA ALA A 222 7.05 -15.31 5.74
C ALA A 222 7.62 -16.58 5.12
N PHE A 223 6.80 -17.41 4.53
CA PHE A 223 7.23 -18.37 3.52
C PHE A 223 7.52 -17.57 2.23
N ASP A 224 8.26 -16.50 2.38
CA ASP A 224 8.61 -15.66 1.27
C ASP A 224 9.91 -16.21 0.66
N HIS A 225 9.76 -16.91 -0.46
CA HIS A 225 10.85 -17.42 -1.26
C HIS A 225 11.24 -16.43 -2.36
N ARG A 226 11.12 -15.09 -2.08
CA ARG A 226 11.43 -14.06 -3.07
C ARG A 226 12.92 -13.94 -3.38
N GLY A 227 13.81 -14.58 -2.63
CA GLY A 227 15.25 -14.49 -2.81
C GLY A 227 16.00 -14.00 -1.58
N ASP A 228 17.22 -13.51 -1.77
CA ASP A 228 18.11 -13.03 -0.71
C ASP A 228 17.87 -11.53 -0.46
N VAL A 229 17.43 -11.16 0.75
CA VAL A 229 17.26 -9.75 1.15
C VAL A 229 18.63 -9.09 1.29
N VAL A 230 18.94 -8.16 0.40
CA VAL A 230 20.20 -7.39 0.38
C VAL A 230 20.10 -6.17 1.28
N TYR A 231 18.94 -5.50 1.28
CA TYR A 231 18.66 -4.33 2.08
C TYR A 231 17.19 -4.25 2.48
N GLN A 232 16.90 -3.79 3.68
CA GLN A 232 15.54 -3.56 4.16
C GLN A 232 15.53 -2.38 5.13
N THR A 233 14.61 -1.45 4.96
CA THR A 233 14.39 -0.33 5.85
C THR A 233 12.94 0.11 5.88
N GLN A 234 12.57 0.84 6.94
CA GLN A 234 11.31 1.58 7.02
C GLN A 234 11.59 3.04 6.75
N THR A 235 10.98 3.59 5.70
CA THR A 235 11.09 5.01 5.38
C THR A 235 9.97 5.82 6.06
N ALA A 236 9.96 7.14 5.87
CA ALA A 236 8.85 7.98 6.29
C ALA A 236 7.54 7.64 5.55
N TYR A 237 7.63 7.03 4.37
CA TYR A 237 6.52 6.79 3.46
C TYR A 237 6.10 5.32 3.45
N GLN A 238 7.05 4.36 3.39
CA GLN A 238 6.80 2.96 3.07
C GLN A 238 7.89 2.02 3.62
N GLU A 239 7.67 0.73 3.56
CA GLU A 239 8.73 -0.27 3.72
C GLU A 239 9.47 -0.41 2.40
N LEU A 240 10.80 -0.35 2.43
CA LEU A 240 11.66 -0.52 1.29
C LEU A 240 12.52 -1.77 1.48
N GLU A 241 12.49 -2.67 0.49
CA GLU A 241 13.32 -3.87 0.45
C GLU A 241 14.03 -3.97 -0.91
N VAL A 242 15.30 -4.39 -0.89
CA VAL A 242 16.05 -4.78 -2.07
C VAL A 242 16.34 -6.27 -1.96
N ILE A 243 15.91 -7.04 -2.95
CA ILE A 243 15.96 -8.50 -2.93
C ILE A 243 16.63 -8.99 -4.22
N ASP A 244 17.59 -9.88 -4.07
CA ASP A 244 18.24 -10.58 -5.18
C ASP A 244 17.61 -11.97 -5.35
N ASP A 245 17.10 -12.26 -6.54
CA ASP A 245 16.64 -13.59 -6.95
C ASP A 245 17.35 -14.00 -8.25
N GLY A 246 18.31 -14.91 -8.13
CA GLY A 246 19.22 -15.23 -9.23
C GLY A 246 20.01 -14.00 -9.67
N ASP A 247 19.90 -13.66 -10.94
CA ASP A 247 20.59 -12.53 -11.55
C ASP A 247 19.72 -11.25 -11.56
N THR A 248 18.55 -11.28 -10.94
CA THR A 248 17.64 -10.12 -10.89
C THR A 248 17.61 -9.50 -9.49
N ARG A 249 17.91 -8.21 -9.41
CA ARG A 249 17.74 -7.37 -8.23
C ARG A 249 16.44 -6.59 -8.35
N THR A 250 15.56 -6.71 -7.36
CA THR A 250 14.25 -6.06 -7.37
C THR A 250 14.10 -5.12 -6.17
N LEU A 251 13.60 -3.90 -6.44
CA LEU A 251 13.12 -2.96 -5.44
C LEU A 251 11.67 -3.26 -5.12
N TYR A 252 11.40 -3.53 -3.86
CA TYR A 252 10.04 -3.68 -3.31
C TYR A 252 9.70 -2.48 -2.43
N LEU A 253 8.51 -1.93 -2.61
CA LEU A 253 7.94 -0.89 -1.77
C LEU A 253 6.59 -1.39 -1.24
N ASP A 254 6.45 -1.44 0.10
CA ASP A 254 5.31 -2.05 0.79
C ASP A 254 4.99 -3.48 0.26
N GLY A 255 6.04 -4.25 -0.08
CA GLY A 255 5.94 -5.61 -0.58
C GLY A 255 5.52 -5.75 -2.05
N ALA A 256 5.27 -4.66 -2.78
CA ALA A 256 5.02 -4.67 -4.22
C ALA A 256 6.31 -4.42 -5.01
N ARG A 257 6.46 -5.09 -6.16
CA ARG A 257 7.59 -4.87 -7.10
C ARG A 257 7.43 -3.48 -7.74
N HIS A 258 8.50 -2.69 -7.71
CA HIS A 258 8.52 -1.35 -8.30
C HIS A 258 9.56 -1.19 -9.40
N SER A 259 10.76 -1.71 -9.19
CA SER A 259 11.83 -1.66 -10.19
C SER A 259 12.66 -2.92 -10.11
N ALA A 260 13.26 -3.30 -11.22
CA ALA A 260 14.20 -4.40 -11.25
C ALA A 260 15.38 -4.10 -12.16
N MET A 261 16.53 -4.67 -11.84
CA MET A 261 17.78 -4.58 -12.59
C MET A 261 18.38 -5.97 -12.77
N ASP A 262 18.83 -6.28 -13.96
CA ASP A 262 19.61 -7.46 -14.23
C ASP A 262 21.07 -7.22 -13.79
N LEU A 263 21.62 -8.09 -12.96
CA LEU A 263 22.95 -7.93 -12.40
C LEU A 263 24.08 -8.27 -13.41
N GLU A 264 23.77 -9.05 -14.46
CA GLU A 264 24.69 -9.36 -15.53
C GLU A 264 24.61 -8.34 -16.69
N GLU A 265 23.41 -7.83 -16.96
CA GLU A 265 23.12 -6.83 -18.00
C GLU A 265 22.35 -5.64 -17.40
N PRO A 266 22.98 -4.75 -16.61
CA PRO A 266 22.28 -3.66 -15.88
C PRO A 266 21.50 -2.69 -16.77
N ASP A 267 21.85 -2.65 -18.07
CA ASP A 267 21.20 -1.80 -19.07
C ASP A 267 19.95 -2.43 -19.68
N ARG A 268 19.66 -3.68 -19.35
CA ARG A 268 18.46 -4.37 -19.81
C ARG A 268 17.23 -3.90 -19.03
N HIS A 269 16.18 -3.52 -19.74
CA HIS A 269 14.88 -3.33 -19.12
C HIS A 269 14.35 -4.69 -18.63
N VAL A 270 14.23 -4.87 -17.32
CA VAL A 270 13.67 -6.11 -16.75
C VAL A 270 12.14 -6.10 -16.84
N PHE A 271 11.52 -4.97 -16.50
CA PHE A 271 10.07 -4.81 -16.63
C PHE A 271 9.72 -4.17 -17.96
N GLU A 272 8.78 -4.79 -18.67
CA GLU A 272 8.36 -4.37 -20.03
C GLU A 272 7.85 -2.92 -20.04
N TYR A 273 7.11 -2.49 -19.02
CA TYR A 273 6.52 -1.15 -18.99
C TYR A 273 7.56 -0.01 -19.09
N THR A 274 8.77 -0.22 -18.59
CA THR A 274 9.82 0.82 -18.63
C THR A 274 10.30 1.13 -20.05
N ARG A 275 10.07 0.23 -21.02
CA ARG A 275 10.36 0.46 -22.43
C ARG A 275 9.41 1.49 -23.05
N PHE A 276 8.17 1.53 -22.57
CA PHE A 276 7.17 2.50 -23.03
C PHE A 276 7.53 3.95 -22.72
N PHE A 277 8.40 4.20 -21.73
CA PHE A 277 8.90 5.54 -21.42
C PHE A 277 9.60 6.20 -22.62
N HIS A 278 10.04 5.42 -23.60
CA HIS A 278 10.65 5.90 -24.83
C HIS A 278 9.64 6.29 -25.93
N LEU A 279 8.34 6.00 -25.76
CA LEU A 279 7.32 6.40 -26.74
C LEU A 279 7.29 7.90 -27.03
N PRO A 280 7.50 8.83 -26.05
CA PRO A 280 7.63 10.25 -26.32
C PRO A 280 8.67 10.57 -27.40
N MET A 281 9.79 9.87 -27.46
CA MET A 281 10.84 10.06 -28.46
C MET A 281 10.40 9.74 -29.90
N LEU A 282 9.28 9.01 -30.07
CA LEU A 282 8.63 8.84 -31.36
C LEU A 282 7.64 9.98 -31.69
N MET A 283 7.19 10.73 -30.65
CA MET A 283 6.12 11.73 -30.80
C MET A 283 6.64 13.16 -30.90
N VAL A 284 7.78 13.49 -30.32
CA VAL A 284 8.46 14.77 -30.52
C VAL A 284 8.80 14.97 -32.02
N ASP A 285 8.97 16.20 -32.45
CA ASP A 285 9.28 16.49 -33.85
C ASP A 285 10.66 15.96 -34.26
N ASP A 286 11.69 16.25 -33.51
CA ASP A 286 13.06 15.76 -33.72
C ASP A 286 13.63 15.23 -32.37
N PRO A 287 13.92 13.93 -32.24
CA PRO A 287 14.48 13.37 -31.01
C PRO A 287 15.91 13.88 -30.71
N ASP A 288 16.64 14.37 -31.72
CA ASP A 288 17.98 14.93 -31.53
C ASP A 288 17.95 16.38 -30.98
N GLU A 289 16.78 17.01 -30.92
CA GLU A 289 16.55 18.35 -30.34
C GLU A 289 15.98 18.28 -28.90
N VAL A 290 15.75 17.08 -28.34
CA VAL A 290 15.36 16.90 -26.94
C VAL A 290 16.56 17.17 -26.05
N GLU A 291 16.45 18.16 -25.16
CA GLU A 291 17.52 18.59 -24.26
C GLU A 291 17.18 18.28 -22.80
N ASP A 292 15.94 18.56 -22.35
CA ASP A 292 15.52 18.52 -20.95
C ASP A 292 14.39 17.51 -20.71
N VAL A 293 14.60 16.57 -19.78
CA VAL A 293 13.63 15.52 -19.44
C VAL A 293 13.37 15.48 -17.94
N LEU A 294 12.10 15.43 -17.55
CA LEU A 294 11.70 15.30 -16.16
C LEU A 294 11.05 13.94 -15.88
N PHE A 295 11.53 13.25 -14.86
CA PHE A 295 10.84 12.11 -14.25
C PHE A 295 10.24 12.51 -12.91
N ILE A 296 8.97 12.22 -12.70
CA ILE A 296 8.27 12.34 -11.41
C ILE A 296 8.08 10.94 -10.85
N GLY A 297 8.90 10.61 -9.84
CA GLY A 297 9.14 9.27 -9.34
C GLY A 297 10.42 8.66 -9.90
N GLY A 298 11.27 8.14 -9.02
CA GLY A 298 12.56 7.56 -9.38
C GLY A 298 12.56 6.04 -9.39
N GLY A 299 12.03 5.43 -8.34
CA GLY A 299 12.12 3.99 -8.12
C GLY A 299 13.57 3.49 -8.16
N GLY A 300 13.88 2.52 -9.02
CA GLY A 300 15.25 2.06 -9.32
C GLY A 300 15.98 2.91 -10.37
N TYR A 301 15.39 4.02 -10.79
CA TYR A 301 15.93 4.95 -11.79
C TYR A 301 16.23 4.31 -13.16
N THR A 302 15.50 3.27 -13.53
CA THR A 302 15.71 2.58 -14.82
C THR A 302 15.46 3.52 -15.99
N GLY A 303 14.31 4.22 -16.02
CA GLY A 303 13.99 5.20 -17.07
C GLY A 303 14.97 6.38 -17.10
N PRO A 304 15.17 7.11 -15.99
CA PRO A 304 16.13 8.23 -15.92
C PRO A 304 17.52 7.89 -16.46
N LYS A 305 18.13 6.81 -15.95
CA LYS A 305 19.47 6.36 -16.37
C LYS A 305 19.52 6.00 -17.86
N ASP A 306 18.46 5.39 -18.37
CA ASP A 306 18.43 4.97 -19.77
C ASP A 306 18.26 6.17 -20.71
N PHE A 307 17.50 7.19 -20.32
CA PHE A 307 17.36 8.44 -21.06
C PHE A 307 18.69 9.21 -21.12
N GLU A 308 19.33 9.47 -19.97
CA GLU A 308 20.64 10.10 -19.91
C GLU A 308 21.65 9.42 -20.83
N ARG A 309 21.73 8.09 -20.75
CA ARG A 309 22.71 7.31 -21.51
C ARG A 309 22.43 7.21 -23.00
N LYS A 310 21.14 7.04 -23.41
CA LYS A 310 20.77 6.83 -24.82
C LYS A 310 20.69 8.11 -25.62
N TYR A 311 20.20 9.18 -24.99
CA TYR A 311 19.84 10.42 -25.69
C TYR A 311 20.77 11.59 -25.37
N ASP A 312 21.69 11.44 -24.41
CA ASP A 312 22.63 12.49 -23.99
C ASP A 312 21.89 13.78 -23.56
N VAL A 313 20.80 13.62 -22.81
CA VAL A 313 19.90 14.67 -22.35
C VAL A 313 20.12 14.99 -20.86
N ASP A 314 19.75 16.18 -20.44
CA ASP A 314 19.68 16.58 -19.03
C ASP A 314 18.41 16.01 -18.39
N VAL A 315 18.57 15.22 -17.33
CA VAL A 315 17.48 14.53 -16.65
C VAL A 315 17.33 15.04 -15.23
N ASP A 316 16.19 15.67 -14.95
CA ASP A 316 15.73 15.96 -13.61
C ASP A 316 14.82 14.84 -13.09
N VAL A 317 15.00 14.43 -11.83
CA VAL A 317 14.12 13.44 -11.18
C VAL A 317 13.59 14.03 -9.88
N ALA A 318 12.26 14.18 -9.78
CA ALA A 318 11.60 14.56 -8.55
C ALA A 318 11.15 13.28 -7.80
N GLU A 319 11.92 12.89 -6.77
CA GLU A 319 11.64 11.72 -5.93
C GLU A 319 11.28 12.17 -4.51
N LEU A 320 10.12 11.72 -4.02
CA LEU A 320 9.60 12.11 -2.72
C LEU A 320 10.38 11.50 -1.56
N ASP A 321 10.80 10.23 -1.70
CA ASP A 321 11.42 9.46 -0.64
C ASP A 321 12.95 9.43 -0.79
N PRO A 322 13.71 10.15 0.05
CA PRO A 322 15.16 10.18 -0.04
C PRO A 322 15.82 8.80 0.14
N GLU A 323 15.15 7.87 0.84
CA GLU A 323 15.66 6.52 1.04
C GLU A 323 15.55 5.68 -0.25
N VAL A 324 14.57 5.97 -1.12
CA VAL A 324 14.47 5.36 -2.46
C VAL A 324 15.66 5.79 -3.31
N SER A 325 15.95 7.09 -3.37
CA SER A 325 17.13 7.61 -4.09
C SER A 325 18.45 7.06 -3.53
N GLN A 326 18.56 6.93 -2.20
CA GLN A 326 19.75 6.34 -1.58
C GLN A 326 19.88 4.85 -1.92
N ALA A 327 18.79 4.10 -1.89
CA ALA A 327 18.81 2.68 -2.28
C ALA A 327 19.16 2.52 -3.77
N ALA A 328 18.70 3.44 -4.63
CA ALA A 328 19.05 3.43 -6.04
C ALA A 328 20.56 3.67 -6.26
N LYS A 329 21.19 4.58 -5.49
CA LYS A 329 22.65 4.81 -5.52
C LYS A 329 23.45 3.59 -5.03
N ASP A 330 22.98 2.96 -3.96
CA ASP A 330 23.73 1.88 -3.31
C ASP A 330 23.54 0.53 -4.01
N TYR A 331 22.43 0.31 -4.72
CA TYR A 331 22.02 -1.00 -5.23
C TYR A 331 21.59 -1.04 -6.69
N PHE A 332 21.28 0.08 -7.32
CA PHE A 332 20.77 0.13 -8.70
C PHE A 332 21.63 1.01 -9.63
N ASP A 333 22.87 1.22 -9.29
CA ASP A 333 23.86 1.93 -10.11
C ASP A 333 23.41 3.35 -10.52
N LEU A 334 22.69 4.05 -9.64
CA LEU A 334 22.37 5.45 -9.85
C LEU A 334 23.60 6.31 -9.54
N GLU A 335 24.08 7.05 -10.52
CA GLU A 335 25.12 8.05 -10.38
C GLU A 335 24.54 9.43 -10.72
N GLU A 336 24.62 10.39 -9.78
CA GLU A 336 24.33 11.80 -10.08
C GLU A 336 25.54 12.43 -10.76
N GLY A 337 25.32 13.18 -11.83
CA GLY A 337 26.37 13.75 -12.67
C GLY A 337 26.01 15.13 -13.21
N GLU A 338 26.64 15.53 -14.31
CA GLU A 338 26.35 16.79 -14.97
C GLU A 338 24.96 16.75 -15.62
N ASN A 339 24.52 15.57 -16.10
CA ASN A 339 23.27 15.39 -16.82
C ASN A 339 22.18 14.65 -16.01
N MET A 340 22.43 14.32 -14.72
CA MET A 340 21.44 13.68 -13.86
C MET A 340 21.33 14.42 -12.53
N THR A 341 20.18 15.03 -12.26
CA THR A 341 19.90 15.75 -11.01
C THR A 341 18.71 15.14 -10.28
N VAL A 342 18.90 14.79 -9.01
CA VAL A 342 17.84 14.24 -8.14
C VAL A 342 17.36 15.32 -7.18
N HIS A 343 16.06 15.62 -7.24
CA HIS A 343 15.36 16.56 -6.36
C HIS A 343 14.53 15.76 -5.35
N THR A 344 14.90 15.84 -4.06
CA THR A 344 14.13 15.18 -3.00
C THR A 344 12.95 16.04 -2.60
N GLU A 345 11.87 15.99 -3.36
CA GLU A 345 10.63 16.73 -3.11
C GLU A 345 9.44 16.14 -3.86
N ASP A 346 8.24 16.62 -3.50
CA ASP A 346 7.00 16.26 -4.18
C ASP A 346 6.97 16.76 -5.61
N GLY A 347 6.62 15.92 -6.59
CA GLY A 347 6.65 16.25 -8.01
C GLY A 347 5.74 17.42 -8.39
N ARG A 348 4.57 17.58 -7.76
CA ARG A 348 3.70 18.75 -8.00
C ARG A 348 4.34 20.03 -7.43
N GLN A 349 5.02 19.93 -6.29
CA GLN A 349 5.72 21.06 -5.70
C GLN A 349 6.92 21.46 -6.56
N PHE A 350 7.70 20.50 -7.04
CA PHE A 350 8.80 20.72 -7.97
C PHE A 350 8.35 21.48 -9.22
N LEU A 351 7.29 21.01 -9.90
CA LEU A 351 6.74 21.68 -11.09
C LEU A 351 6.23 23.09 -10.81
N ARG A 352 5.77 23.39 -9.60
CA ARG A 352 5.38 24.76 -9.20
C ARG A 352 6.56 25.69 -9.03
N ASP A 353 7.63 25.18 -8.45
CA ASP A 353 8.76 25.99 -8.01
C ASP A 353 9.79 26.18 -9.12
N THR A 354 9.88 25.23 -10.08
CA THR A 354 10.71 25.38 -11.26
C THR A 354 10.12 26.35 -12.28
N ASN A 355 11.01 27.02 -13.05
CA ASN A 355 10.66 27.75 -14.27
C ASN A 355 11.18 27.06 -15.53
N GLU A 356 11.85 25.94 -15.36
CA GLU A 356 12.38 25.14 -16.48
C GLU A 356 11.23 24.60 -17.33
N LYS A 357 11.52 24.33 -18.61
CA LYS A 357 10.62 23.71 -19.56
C LYS A 357 11.25 22.39 -20.01
N TYR A 358 10.44 21.38 -20.10
CA TYR A 358 10.88 20.03 -20.45
C TYR A 358 10.32 19.63 -21.81
N ASP A 359 11.10 18.89 -22.56
CA ASP A 359 10.65 18.28 -23.82
C ASP A 359 9.86 17.00 -23.55
N VAL A 360 10.21 16.30 -22.48
CA VAL A 360 9.50 15.11 -22.02
C VAL A 360 9.28 15.18 -20.51
N ILE A 361 8.04 14.91 -20.07
CA ILE A 361 7.72 14.70 -18.66
C ILE A 361 7.14 13.31 -18.50
N VAL A 362 7.76 12.48 -17.65
CA VAL A 362 7.30 11.13 -17.31
C VAL A 362 6.80 11.10 -15.87
N LEU A 363 5.54 10.74 -15.67
CA LEU A 363 4.92 10.55 -14.38
C LEU A 363 4.88 9.04 -14.05
N ASP A 364 5.82 8.57 -13.24
CA ASP A 364 5.92 7.18 -12.76
C ASP A 364 5.92 7.13 -11.22
N ALA A 365 4.90 7.74 -10.61
CA ALA A 365 4.76 7.88 -9.16
C ALA A 365 3.54 7.13 -8.59
N TYR A 366 2.87 6.30 -9.38
CA TYR A 366 1.67 5.59 -8.95
C TYR A 366 2.02 4.18 -8.44
N GLN A 367 1.42 3.83 -7.31
CA GLN A 367 1.39 2.46 -6.82
C GLN A 367 -0.01 1.88 -7.03
N LYS A 368 -0.13 0.57 -7.23
CA LYS A 368 -1.40 -0.09 -7.51
C LYS A 368 -2.53 0.30 -6.54
N ASP A 369 -2.24 0.35 -5.25
CA ASP A 369 -3.22 0.58 -4.19
C ASP A 369 -2.98 1.90 -3.42
N GLN A 370 -2.04 2.75 -3.89
CA GLN A 370 -1.65 4.02 -3.25
C GLN A 370 -1.32 5.07 -4.32
N VAL A 371 -2.36 5.61 -4.95
CA VAL A 371 -2.18 6.67 -5.94
C VAL A 371 -2.18 8.04 -5.25
N PRO A 372 -1.13 8.87 -5.44
CA PRO A 372 -1.10 10.22 -4.91
C PRO A 372 -2.16 11.10 -5.59
N ILE A 373 -3.31 11.31 -4.93
CA ILE A 373 -4.48 11.99 -5.51
C ILE A 373 -4.11 13.34 -6.13
N HIS A 374 -3.21 14.10 -5.51
CA HIS A 374 -2.79 15.41 -5.98
C HIS A 374 -2.01 15.39 -7.31
N LEU A 375 -1.48 14.23 -7.72
CA LEU A 375 -0.82 14.02 -9.01
C LEU A 375 -1.79 13.49 -10.09
N THR A 376 -3.06 13.23 -9.74
CA THR A 376 -4.07 12.76 -10.70
C THR A 376 -5.02 13.87 -11.17
N GLN A 377 -4.98 15.03 -10.50
CA GLN A 377 -5.96 16.10 -10.66
C GLN A 377 -5.66 16.97 -11.89
N LEU A 378 -6.73 17.56 -12.45
CA LEU A 378 -6.65 18.44 -13.61
C LEU A 378 -5.62 19.58 -13.43
N GLY A 379 -5.61 20.25 -12.29
CA GLY A 379 -4.66 21.32 -12.06
C GLY A 379 -3.19 20.86 -11.92
N PHE A 380 -2.93 19.55 -11.76
CA PHE A 380 -1.59 18.99 -11.93
C PHE A 380 -1.28 18.77 -13.41
N MET A 381 -2.25 18.26 -14.19
CA MET A 381 -2.08 18.05 -15.63
C MET A 381 -1.87 19.37 -16.38
N GLU A 382 -2.65 20.40 -16.03
CA GLU A 382 -2.45 21.78 -16.56
C GLU A 382 -1.07 22.34 -16.18
N LEU A 383 -0.57 22.06 -14.98
CA LEU A 383 0.76 22.47 -14.54
C LEU A 383 1.86 21.73 -15.32
N ALA A 384 1.71 20.44 -15.55
CA ALA A 384 2.65 19.64 -16.36
C ALA A 384 2.66 20.15 -17.81
N GLU A 385 1.48 20.39 -18.40
CA GLU A 385 1.35 20.99 -19.75
C GLU A 385 2.04 22.35 -19.82
N ASP A 386 1.86 23.22 -18.80
CA ASP A 386 2.53 24.54 -18.76
C ASP A 386 4.06 24.41 -18.64
N ARG A 387 4.59 23.34 -18.10
CA ARG A 387 6.02 23.07 -17.99
C ARG A 387 6.62 22.33 -19.18
N LEU A 388 5.83 21.93 -20.14
CA LEU A 388 6.34 21.41 -21.40
C LEU A 388 6.75 22.54 -22.37
N THR A 389 7.72 22.24 -23.23
CA THR A 389 8.03 23.00 -24.45
C THR A 389 6.83 22.96 -25.42
N GLU A 390 6.87 23.71 -26.52
CA GLU A 390 5.73 23.75 -27.46
C GLU A 390 5.44 22.39 -28.09
N ASP A 391 6.46 21.58 -28.37
CA ASP A 391 6.37 20.25 -28.97
C ASP A 391 6.51 19.15 -27.91
N GLY A 392 6.46 19.52 -26.62
CA GLY A 392 6.70 18.63 -25.51
C GLY A 392 5.64 17.55 -25.33
N VAL A 393 6.07 16.41 -24.78
CA VAL A 393 5.27 15.20 -24.60
C VAL A 393 5.22 14.80 -23.12
N PHE A 394 4.03 14.52 -22.62
CA PHE A 394 3.77 13.99 -21.29
C PHE A 394 3.45 12.50 -21.36
N LEU A 395 3.98 11.72 -20.45
CA LEU A 395 3.64 10.31 -20.28
C LEU A 395 3.29 10.05 -18.80
N ALA A 396 2.19 9.33 -18.57
CA ALA A 396 1.78 8.87 -17.24
C ALA A 396 1.63 7.35 -17.22
N ASN A 397 2.34 6.70 -16.30
CA ASN A 397 2.15 5.28 -15.99
C ASN A 397 0.95 5.12 -15.06
N VAL A 398 -0.14 4.52 -15.54
CA VAL A 398 -1.40 4.32 -14.82
C VAL A 398 -1.62 2.84 -14.55
N ILE A 399 -1.80 2.44 -13.29
CA ILE A 399 -2.03 1.04 -12.92
C ILE A 399 -3.53 0.77 -12.81
N ALA A 400 -4.09 0.05 -13.80
CA ALA A 400 -5.50 -0.29 -13.89
C ALA A 400 -5.72 -1.46 -14.86
N ALA A 401 -6.96 -1.95 -14.99
CA ALA A 401 -7.32 -2.84 -16.11
C ALA A 401 -7.67 -2.01 -17.36
N PRO A 402 -7.39 -2.49 -18.56
CA PRO A 402 -7.71 -1.77 -19.80
C PRO A 402 -9.22 -1.72 -20.08
N SER A 403 -10.01 -2.65 -19.52
CA SER A 403 -11.45 -2.74 -19.72
C SER A 403 -12.22 -3.19 -18.47
N GLY A 404 -13.56 -3.15 -18.53
CA GLY A 404 -14.44 -3.62 -17.47
C GLY A 404 -14.44 -2.72 -16.22
N ALA A 405 -14.86 -3.27 -15.07
CA ALA A 405 -14.96 -2.51 -13.82
C ALA A 405 -13.61 -2.02 -13.28
N GLY A 406 -12.51 -2.72 -13.61
CA GLY A 406 -11.16 -2.33 -13.20
C GLY A 406 -10.57 -1.17 -14.00
N SER A 407 -11.25 -0.69 -15.05
CA SER A 407 -10.78 0.40 -15.91
C SER A 407 -11.25 1.80 -15.49
N GLU A 408 -12.09 1.91 -14.46
CA GLU A 408 -12.70 3.20 -14.10
C GLU A 408 -11.66 4.28 -13.77
N PHE A 409 -10.59 3.91 -13.07
CA PHE A 409 -9.51 4.86 -12.76
C PHE A 409 -8.72 5.26 -14.01
N TYR A 410 -8.32 4.30 -14.87
CA TYR A 410 -7.64 4.59 -16.13
C TYR A 410 -8.48 5.54 -17.01
N ARG A 411 -9.77 5.26 -17.17
CA ARG A 411 -10.67 6.08 -17.99
C ARG A 411 -10.85 7.50 -17.45
N ALA A 412 -10.93 7.64 -16.10
CA ALA A 412 -10.99 8.95 -15.45
C ALA A 412 -9.68 9.72 -15.60
N GLN A 413 -8.54 9.03 -15.47
CA GLN A 413 -7.22 9.63 -15.64
C GLN A 413 -6.98 10.04 -17.10
N TYR A 414 -7.32 9.18 -18.05
CA TYR A 414 -7.29 9.49 -19.49
C TYR A 414 -8.11 10.76 -19.79
N LYS A 415 -9.37 10.80 -19.34
CA LYS A 415 -10.25 11.97 -19.50
C LYS A 415 -9.66 13.25 -18.90
N THR A 416 -9.00 13.12 -17.76
CA THR A 416 -8.40 14.26 -17.05
C THR A 416 -7.17 14.79 -17.77
N ILE A 417 -6.36 13.90 -18.35
CA ILE A 417 -5.21 14.26 -19.19
C ILE A 417 -5.72 14.89 -20.51
N ASP A 418 -6.72 14.29 -21.15
CA ASP A 418 -7.31 14.79 -22.40
C ASP A 418 -7.95 16.18 -22.27
N GLU A 419 -8.44 16.54 -21.07
CA GLU A 419 -8.95 17.90 -20.81
C GLU A 419 -7.82 18.96 -20.75
N ALA A 420 -6.59 18.55 -20.40
CA ALA A 420 -5.46 19.45 -20.26
C ALA A 420 -4.58 19.53 -21.51
N PHE A 421 -4.49 18.47 -22.28
CA PHE A 421 -3.59 18.35 -23.42
C PHE A 421 -4.35 18.38 -24.76
N ALA A 422 -3.63 18.67 -25.84
CA ALA A 422 -4.25 18.78 -27.15
C ALA A 422 -4.54 17.44 -27.82
N SER A 423 -3.74 16.41 -27.54
CA SER A 423 -3.98 15.03 -28.03
C SER A 423 -3.52 14.01 -27.00
N THR A 424 -4.26 12.90 -26.87
CA THR A 424 -4.01 11.86 -25.85
C THR A 424 -4.09 10.47 -26.47
N TYR A 425 -3.11 9.64 -26.14
CA TYR A 425 -2.96 8.26 -26.61
C TYR A 425 -2.77 7.34 -25.41
N SER A 426 -3.09 6.05 -25.55
CA SER A 426 -2.83 5.08 -24.49
C SER A 426 -2.36 3.74 -25.03
N TYR A 427 -1.52 3.07 -24.23
CA TYR A 427 -0.87 1.81 -24.58
C TYR A 427 -0.95 0.86 -23.39
N ARG A 428 -1.24 -0.42 -23.67
CA ARG A 428 -1.22 -1.47 -22.64
C ARG A 428 0.14 -2.15 -22.61
N THR A 429 0.60 -2.52 -21.44
CA THR A 429 1.89 -3.21 -21.30
C THR A 429 1.77 -4.73 -21.27
N SER A 430 0.55 -5.26 -21.24
CA SER A 430 0.26 -6.69 -21.28
C SER A 430 -0.94 -6.98 -22.17
N ASN A 431 -0.93 -8.16 -22.79
CA ASN A 431 -2.05 -8.63 -23.61
C ASN A 431 -3.23 -9.17 -22.77
N TRP A 432 -3.06 -9.28 -21.46
CA TRP A 432 -4.10 -9.77 -20.55
C TRP A 432 -5.08 -8.66 -20.15
N ASP A 433 -6.35 -9.04 -19.99
CA ASP A 433 -7.39 -8.12 -19.51
C ASP A 433 -7.42 -8.11 -17.95
N SER A 434 -6.27 -7.77 -17.35
CA SER A 434 -6.00 -7.74 -15.92
C SER A 434 -5.46 -6.38 -15.50
N VAL A 435 -5.32 -6.15 -14.20
CA VAL A 435 -4.64 -4.95 -13.70
C VAL A 435 -3.19 -4.99 -14.12
N GLN A 436 -2.76 -3.96 -14.84
CA GLN A 436 -1.44 -3.83 -15.45
C GLN A 436 -1.04 -2.36 -15.51
N ASN A 437 0.16 -2.06 -16.00
CA ASN A 437 0.53 -0.71 -16.40
C ASN A 437 -0.19 -0.34 -17.71
N ILE A 438 -0.72 0.86 -17.76
CA ILE A 438 -1.26 1.49 -18.97
C ILE A 438 -0.55 2.82 -19.11
N GLU A 439 0.18 2.97 -20.21
CA GLU A 439 0.91 4.20 -20.47
C GLU A 439 0.01 5.17 -21.23
N VAL A 440 -0.30 6.30 -20.60
CA VAL A 440 -1.08 7.38 -21.21
C VAL A 440 -0.11 8.47 -21.66
N VAL A 441 -0.04 8.68 -22.98
CA VAL A 441 0.87 9.64 -23.59
C VAL A 441 0.06 10.81 -24.13
N ALA A 442 0.46 12.03 -23.82
CA ALA A 442 -0.24 13.22 -24.29
C ALA A 442 0.73 14.25 -24.88
N THR A 443 0.32 14.96 -25.91
CA THR A 443 1.10 15.98 -26.59
C THR A 443 0.52 17.36 -26.33
N LYS A 444 1.39 18.34 -26.12
CA LYS A 444 1.00 19.74 -25.98
C LYS A 444 0.52 20.34 -27.29
N ALA A 445 1.19 20.01 -28.39
CA ALA A 445 0.73 20.34 -29.74
C ALA A 445 -0.40 19.38 -30.19
N GLU A 446 -1.30 19.86 -31.05
CA GLU A 446 -2.33 19.04 -31.66
C GLU A 446 -1.68 18.06 -32.67
N THR A 447 -1.86 16.77 -32.43
CA THR A 447 -1.28 15.68 -33.24
C THR A 447 -2.35 14.62 -33.55
N ASP A 448 -2.14 13.86 -34.64
CA ASP A 448 -3.02 12.75 -35.02
C ASP A 448 -2.14 11.56 -35.45
N PHE A 449 -1.36 11.06 -34.47
CA PHE A 449 -0.44 9.95 -34.69
C PHE A 449 -1.20 8.64 -34.88
N THR A 450 -0.98 8.01 -36.03
CA THR A 450 -1.42 6.64 -36.26
C THR A 450 -0.33 5.64 -35.91
N GLU A 451 -0.74 4.40 -35.57
CA GLU A 451 0.19 3.28 -35.37
C GLU A 451 1.19 3.14 -36.51
N ALA A 452 0.71 3.28 -37.76
CA ALA A 452 1.56 3.19 -38.96
C ALA A 452 2.61 4.31 -39.05
N GLU A 453 2.28 5.52 -38.63
CA GLU A 453 3.23 6.65 -38.59
C GLU A 453 4.27 6.47 -37.46
N LEU A 454 3.85 6.03 -36.28
CA LEU A 454 4.77 5.75 -35.20
C LEU A 454 5.70 4.57 -35.54
N ALA A 455 5.17 3.51 -36.18
CA ALA A 455 5.98 2.41 -36.67
C ALA A 455 7.01 2.88 -37.73
N GLN A 456 6.60 3.77 -38.64
CA GLN A 456 7.51 4.36 -39.64
C GLN A 456 8.57 5.25 -38.98
N ARG A 457 8.20 6.03 -37.92
CA ARG A 457 9.16 6.83 -37.17
C ARG A 457 10.14 5.92 -36.43
N ASN A 458 9.69 4.82 -35.80
CA ASN A 458 10.54 3.83 -35.15
C ASN A 458 11.56 3.20 -36.13
N GLU A 459 11.17 2.90 -37.36
CA GLU A 459 12.10 2.38 -38.35
C GLU A 459 13.14 3.42 -38.83
N ASN A 460 12.79 4.72 -38.80
CA ASN A 460 13.61 5.79 -39.39
C ASN A 460 14.48 6.52 -38.36
N ARG A 461 14.12 6.49 -37.07
CA ARG A 461 14.84 7.14 -35.97
C ARG A 461 15.80 6.15 -35.31
N ASP A 462 17.03 6.54 -35.09
CA ASP A 462 18.01 5.71 -34.36
C ASP A 462 17.92 5.98 -32.85
N LEU A 463 16.89 5.43 -32.23
CA LEU A 463 16.64 5.61 -30.79
C LEU A 463 17.44 4.66 -29.90
N GLY A 464 18.25 3.77 -30.47
CA GLY A 464 18.98 2.75 -29.71
C GLY A 464 18.06 1.70 -29.02
N ILE A 465 16.76 1.71 -29.34
CA ILE A 465 15.74 0.75 -28.87
C ILE A 465 14.70 0.55 -29.95
N ASP A 466 14.27 -0.70 -30.18
CA ASP A 466 13.15 -1.01 -31.07
C ASP A 466 11.84 -0.99 -30.27
N LEU A 467 10.94 -0.09 -30.62
CA LEU A 467 9.64 0.13 -29.99
C LEU A 467 8.47 -0.45 -30.80
N SER A 468 8.74 -1.39 -31.69
CA SER A 468 7.69 -2.00 -32.54
C SER A 468 6.60 -2.69 -31.72
N GLY A 469 6.97 -3.32 -30.60
CA GLY A 469 6.05 -3.96 -29.65
C GLY A 469 5.15 -2.95 -28.98
N GLU A 470 5.74 -1.87 -28.48
CA GLU A 470 5.08 -0.79 -27.74
C GLU A 470 4.11 -0.01 -28.63
N VAL A 471 4.50 0.29 -29.87
CA VAL A 471 3.62 0.93 -30.86
C VAL A 471 2.40 0.05 -31.19
N ASN A 472 2.59 -1.26 -31.37
CA ASN A 472 1.51 -2.21 -31.65
C ASN A 472 0.58 -2.46 -30.45
N ALA A 473 0.97 -2.04 -29.26
CA ALA A 473 0.20 -2.19 -28.01
C ALA A 473 -0.80 -1.04 -27.79
N SER A 474 -1.00 -0.18 -28.80
CA SER A 474 -1.93 0.95 -28.73
C SER A 474 -3.35 0.51 -28.39
N LEU A 475 -4.03 1.29 -27.55
CA LEU A 475 -5.44 1.12 -27.21
C LEU A 475 -6.27 2.13 -27.99
N SER A 476 -7.48 1.74 -28.35
CA SER A 476 -8.47 2.70 -28.83
C SER A 476 -8.88 3.66 -27.71
N GLU A 477 -9.28 4.87 -28.10
CA GLU A 477 -9.82 5.86 -27.16
C GLU A 477 -10.89 5.22 -26.26
N PRO A 478 -10.74 5.34 -24.92
CA PRO A 478 -11.67 4.73 -23.98
C PRO A 478 -12.97 5.51 -23.88
N GLU A 479 -14.07 4.82 -23.60
CA GLU A 479 -15.36 5.45 -23.31
C GLU A 479 -15.31 6.16 -21.95
N THR A 480 -15.49 7.48 -21.88
CA THR A 480 -15.26 8.30 -20.68
C THR A 480 -16.49 9.03 -20.16
N ASP A 481 -17.69 8.81 -20.76
CA ASP A 481 -18.92 9.51 -20.40
C ASP A 481 -19.39 9.24 -18.96
N ASP A 482 -19.11 8.07 -18.42
CA ASP A 482 -19.54 7.59 -17.10
C ASP A 482 -18.51 7.84 -15.99
N VAL A 483 -17.35 8.40 -16.31
CA VAL A 483 -16.30 8.72 -15.32
C VAL A 483 -16.07 10.23 -15.21
N PRO A 484 -15.66 10.73 -14.01
CA PRO A 484 -15.43 12.15 -13.81
C PRO A 484 -14.06 12.59 -14.37
N VAL A 485 -13.92 13.87 -14.67
CA VAL A 485 -12.63 14.57 -14.65
C VAL A 485 -12.20 14.70 -13.20
N LEU A 486 -10.96 14.36 -12.89
CA LEU A 486 -10.42 14.42 -11.54
C LEU A 486 -9.96 15.86 -11.23
N THR A 487 -10.71 16.55 -10.38
CA THR A 487 -10.42 17.94 -10.00
C THR A 487 -10.02 18.05 -8.54
N GLU A 488 -9.48 19.21 -8.12
CA GLU A 488 -9.13 19.47 -6.72
C GLU A 488 -10.31 19.31 -5.76
N ASP A 489 -11.52 19.64 -6.22
CA ASP A 489 -12.73 19.53 -5.43
C ASP A 489 -13.37 18.14 -5.51
N HIS A 490 -13.05 17.36 -6.54
CA HIS A 490 -13.66 16.04 -6.78
C HIS A 490 -12.73 15.08 -7.52
N ALA A 491 -11.96 14.32 -6.76
CA ALA A 491 -11.10 13.24 -7.26
C ALA A 491 -11.35 11.95 -6.46
N PRO A 492 -12.42 11.18 -6.78
CA PRO A 492 -12.79 9.99 -6.01
C PRO A 492 -11.93 8.76 -6.39
N VAL A 493 -10.61 8.91 -6.39
CA VAL A 493 -9.64 7.89 -6.83
C VAL A 493 -9.84 6.56 -6.10
N ASP A 494 -9.97 6.58 -4.77
CA ASP A 494 -10.23 5.37 -3.97
C ASP A 494 -11.49 4.60 -4.42
N SER A 495 -12.52 5.32 -4.89
CA SER A 495 -13.75 4.70 -5.37
C SER A 495 -13.58 4.09 -6.76
N LEU A 496 -12.84 4.78 -7.63
CA LEU A 496 -12.54 4.33 -9.00
C LEU A 496 -11.61 3.11 -9.02
N GLN A 497 -10.72 3.01 -8.04
CA GLN A 497 -9.84 1.85 -7.85
C GLN A 497 -10.48 0.72 -7.01
N ALA A 498 -11.68 0.91 -6.46
CA ALA A 498 -12.29 -0.06 -5.54
C ALA A 498 -12.46 -1.47 -6.16
N SER A 499 -12.61 -1.56 -7.46
CA SER A 499 -12.74 -2.83 -8.18
C SER A 499 -11.41 -3.55 -8.42
N THR A 500 -10.26 -2.85 -8.35
CA THR A 500 -8.92 -3.44 -8.53
C THR A 500 -8.29 -3.92 -7.23
N VAL A 501 -8.83 -3.50 -6.07
CA VAL A 501 -8.34 -3.93 -4.76
C VAL A 501 -8.43 -5.45 -4.61
N GLY A 502 -7.30 -6.09 -4.30
CA GLY A 502 -7.20 -7.54 -4.16
C GLY A 502 -7.15 -8.31 -5.50
N GLN A 503 -7.19 -7.62 -6.65
CA GLN A 503 -6.90 -8.25 -7.92
C GLN A 503 -5.39 -8.42 -8.11
N GLU A 504 -5.01 -9.41 -8.92
CA GLU A 504 -3.63 -9.64 -9.31
C GLU A 504 -3.15 -8.51 -10.23
N TYR A 505 -1.96 -7.97 -9.93
CA TYR A 505 -1.29 -6.97 -10.76
C TYR A 505 -0.21 -7.66 -11.58
N VAL A 506 -0.30 -7.56 -12.88
CA VAL A 506 0.62 -8.18 -13.82
C VAL A 506 1.68 -7.16 -14.23
N ILE A 507 2.95 -7.50 -13.99
CA ILE A 507 4.11 -6.81 -14.56
C ILE A 507 4.82 -7.83 -15.46
N GLU A 508 4.79 -7.62 -16.77
CA GLU A 508 5.51 -8.46 -17.72
C GLU A 508 7.02 -8.17 -17.66
N GLN A 509 7.83 -9.22 -17.82
CA GLN A 509 9.28 -9.11 -17.89
C GLN A 509 9.75 -9.27 -19.34
N THR A 510 10.77 -8.50 -19.71
CA THR A 510 11.35 -8.60 -21.07
C THR A 510 12.03 -9.96 -21.26
N GLY A 511 11.69 -10.64 -22.33
CA GLY A 511 12.29 -11.93 -22.69
C GLY A 511 11.51 -13.17 -22.22
N ASP A 512 10.40 -13.03 -21.54
CA ASP A 512 9.52 -14.15 -21.24
C ASP A 512 8.73 -14.52 -22.53
N GLU A 513 9.02 -15.69 -23.11
CA GLU A 513 8.09 -16.31 -24.07
C GLU A 513 6.76 -16.51 -23.34
N GLU A 514 5.62 -16.06 -23.90
CA GLU A 514 4.22 -16.14 -23.44
C GLU A 514 3.90 -17.28 -22.42
N THR A 515 4.61 -17.31 -21.32
CA THR A 515 4.26 -18.16 -20.16
C THR A 515 3.38 -17.34 -19.24
N SER A 516 2.31 -17.95 -18.72
CA SER A 516 1.32 -17.32 -17.84
C SER A 516 1.97 -16.29 -16.91
N PRO A 517 1.44 -15.05 -16.81
CA PRO A 517 2.04 -13.97 -16.07
C PRO A 517 2.35 -14.37 -14.64
N GLU A 518 3.57 -14.09 -14.19
CA GLU A 518 3.91 -14.28 -12.79
C GLU A 518 3.27 -13.14 -11.97
N PRO A 519 2.47 -13.45 -10.96
CA PRO A 519 1.75 -12.41 -10.23
C PRO A 519 2.71 -11.46 -9.51
N ALA A 520 2.60 -10.18 -9.81
CA ALA A 520 3.30 -9.09 -9.12
C ALA A 520 2.79 -8.85 -7.69
N SER A 521 1.93 -9.70 -7.17
CA SER A 521 1.33 -9.57 -5.85
C SER A 521 2.08 -10.38 -4.79
N ILE A 522 2.01 -9.87 -3.58
CA ILE A 522 2.31 -10.58 -2.33
C ILE A 522 1.82 -12.03 -2.44
N ALA A 523 2.74 -12.99 -2.46
CA ALA A 523 2.45 -14.39 -2.70
C ALA A 523 1.30 -14.90 -1.82
N ALA A 524 0.13 -15.06 -2.41
CA ALA A 524 -0.89 -15.93 -1.83
C ALA A 524 -0.30 -17.36 -1.87
N GLY A 525 0.17 -17.81 -0.71
CA GLY A 525 0.70 -19.18 -0.57
C GLY A 525 -0.26 -20.15 -1.21
N SER A 526 0.15 -20.80 -2.28
CA SER A 526 -0.57 -21.87 -2.93
C SER A 526 -0.87 -22.96 -1.87
N ALA A 527 -2.12 -23.05 -1.46
CA ALA A 527 -2.58 -24.18 -0.68
C ALA A 527 -2.22 -25.45 -1.46
N PRO A 528 -1.61 -26.47 -0.82
CA PRO A 528 -1.29 -27.69 -1.52
C PRO A 528 -2.58 -28.28 -2.10
N ALA A 529 -2.62 -28.41 -3.41
CA ALA A 529 -3.69 -29.07 -4.10
C ALA A 529 -3.86 -30.47 -3.48
N LEU A 530 -4.99 -30.70 -2.84
CA LEU A 530 -5.40 -32.03 -2.41
C LEU A 530 -5.39 -32.91 -3.65
N ALA A 531 -4.41 -33.80 -3.73
CA ALA A 531 -4.26 -34.77 -4.78
C ALA A 531 -5.57 -35.55 -4.92
N ARG A 532 -6.25 -35.38 -6.06
CA ARG A 532 -7.34 -36.26 -6.45
C ARG A 532 -6.78 -37.69 -6.57
N PRO A 533 -7.39 -38.70 -5.97
CA PRO A 533 -6.94 -40.06 -6.19
C PRO A 533 -7.09 -40.41 -7.67
N ALA A 534 -6.05 -41.04 -8.21
CA ALA A 534 -6.02 -41.55 -9.58
C ALA A 534 -7.19 -42.54 -9.81
N PRO A 535 -7.79 -42.55 -11.02
CA PRO A 535 -8.81 -43.55 -11.34
C PRO A 535 -8.17 -44.93 -11.46
N GLU A 536 -8.77 -45.90 -10.81
CA GLU A 536 -8.40 -47.33 -10.95
C GLU A 536 -8.64 -47.84 -12.39
N PRO A 537 -7.82 -48.81 -12.86
CA PRO A 537 -7.95 -49.35 -14.21
C PRO A 537 -9.16 -50.28 -14.32
N GLY A 538 -9.89 -50.11 -15.43
CA GLY A 538 -11.16 -50.77 -15.70
C GLY A 538 -11.14 -52.29 -15.81
N GLY A 539 -12.22 -52.89 -15.39
CA GLY A 539 -12.66 -54.22 -15.75
C GLY A 539 -13.86 -54.16 -16.74
N PRO A 540 -14.12 -55.19 -17.52
CA PRO A 540 -14.87 -55.11 -18.77
C PRO A 540 -16.40 -55.19 -18.64
N GLY A 541 -17.01 -54.53 -19.57
CA GLY A 541 -18.33 -54.28 -19.97
C GLY A 541 -19.50 -55.21 -19.67
N THR A 542 -20.66 -54.58 -19.57
CA THR A 542 -21.93 -55.10 -20.16
C THR A 542 -22.79 -53.90 -20.50
N GLY A 543 -23.25 -53.86 -21.77
CA GLY A 543 -24.14 -52.84 -22.27
C GLY A 543 -25.57 -52.95 -21.77
N LEU A 544 -26.27 -51.85 -21.78
CA LEU A 544 -27.72 -51.76 -22.00
C LEU A 544 -28.10 -50.34 -22.44
N GLU A 545 -28.71 -50.31 -23.65
CA GLU A 545 -29.39 -49.15 -24.25
C GLU A 545 -30.54 -48.65 -23.37
N SER A 546 -30.78 -47.33 -23.30
CA SER A 546 -32.14 -46.75 -23.26
C SER A 546 -32.05 -45.25 -23.55
N VAL A 547 -32.42 -44.88 -24.70
CA VAL A 547 -33.59 -44.08 -25.15
C VAL A 547 -33.83 -42.80 -24.36
N ALA A 548 -33.55 -41.68 -25.03
CA ALA A 548 -34.02 -40.32 -24.69
C ALA A 548 -35.51 -40.16 -25.03
N PRO A 549 -36.23 -39.27 -24.40
CA PRO A 549 -37.31 -38.54 -25.06
C PRO A 549 -37.09 -37.01 -25.10
N ASP A 550 -37.50 -36.49 -26.24
CA ASP A 550 -37.52 -35.13 -26.75
C ASP A 550 -38.55 -34.23 -26.04
N PRO A 551 -38.41 -32.90 -26.07
CA PRO A 551 -39.28 -31.97 -25.36
C PRO A 551 -40.38 -31.41 -26.25
N ALA A 552 -41.60 -31.31 -25.73
CA ALA A 552 -42.67 -30.51 -26.34
C ALA A 552 -43.49 -29.71 -25.33
N ALA A 553 -43.46 -28.41 -25.57
CA ALA A 553 -44.52 -27.42 -25.47
C ALA A 553 -45.51 -27.40 -24.27
N VAL A 554 -45.54 -26.27 -23.56
CA VAL A 554 -46.79 -25.52 -23.28
C VAL A 554 -46.45 -24.04 -23.04
N GLY A 555 -47.12 -23.15 -23.80
CA GLY A 555 -47.01 -21.73 -23.76
C GLY A 555 -47.98 -21.07 -22.74
N PRO A 556 -48.20 -19.73 -22.81
CA PRO A 556 -48.30 -18.84 -21.65
C PRO A 556 -49.72 -18.56 -21.17
N ALA A 557 -49.85 -18.18 -19.91
CA ALA A 557 -51.04 -17.52 -19.39
C ALA A 557 -50.67 -16.22 -18.68
N ALA A 558 -51.22 -15.12 -19.20
CA ALA A 558 -51.22 -13.78 -18.65
C ALA A 558 -52.18 -13.68 -17.47
N ALA A 559 -51.88 -12.81 -16.49
CA ALA A 559 -52.86 -12.03 -15.76
C ALA A 559 -52.22 -10.81 -15.08
N GLU A 560 -52.79 -9.69 -15.37
CA GLU A 560 -52.57 -8.33 -14.90
C GLU A 560 -53.16 -8.06 -13.49
N PRO A 561 -53.17 -6.79 -13.02
CA PRO A 561 -52.66 -6.39 -11.71
C PRO A 561 -53.77 -5.98 -10.73
N ALA A 562 -53.41 -5.73 -9.48
CA ALA A 562 -54.26 -4.91 -8.60
C ALA A 562 -53.41 -4.16 -7.56
N SER A 563 -53.55 -2.86 -7.64
CA SER A 563 -53.33 -1.74 -6.73
C SER A 563 -53.70 -1.96 -5.26
N THR A 564 -52.88 -1.55 -4.33
CA THR A 564 -53.08 -0.40 -3.40
C THR A 564 -51.77 -0.06 -2.70
#